data_af10bee63fbf70f42f1a0661043cdbfe
#
_entry.id   af10bee63fbf70f42f1a0661043cdbfe
#
_cell.length_a   1.000
_cell.length_b   1.000
_cell.length_c   1.000
_cell.angle_alpha   90.00
_cell.angle_beta   90.00
_cell.angle_gamma   90.00
#
_symmetry.space_group_name_H-M   'P 1'
#
loop_
_entity.id
_entity.type
_entity.pdbx_description
1 polymer ?
#
loop_
_entity_poly.entity_id
_entity_poly.type
_entity_poly.pdbx_seq_one_letter_code
_entity_poly.pdbx_strand_id
1 'polypeptide(L)'
;LDVPQGFYDMGAMIGNRAGVKNPATDGLTFLDKAASLGNPPALTELGKLYIYVAKEKELGLAYASCASSQGYAPASYELGSYYELVENNYPKALSYYQVSVSQGGRSAAFFLSRVFGKRTPPSSAMWYTPDEKLEKFYYSLYLQIDADPDLRFPNLVKYNPLPPHPVQGYDAARPDWKPGQ
;
A
#
# COMPACT_ATOMS: atom_id res chain seq x y z
N LEU A 1 12.06 19.43 17.65
CA LEU A 1 11.91 19.41 16.19
C LEU A 1 12.23 18.00 15.70
N ASP A 2 11.26 17.36 15.06
CA ASP A 2 11.50 16.07 14.40
C ASP A 2 12.35 16.30 13.14
N VAL A 3 13.64 16.07 13.25
CA VAL A 3 14.62 16.34 12.19
C VAL A 3 14.32 15.54 10.91
N PRO A 4 13.96 14.22 10.96
CA PRO A 4 13.60 13.47 9.78
C PRO A 4 12.37 14.03 9.05
N GLN A 5 11.36 14.45 9.78
CA GLN A 5 10.15 15.07 9.21
C GLN A 5 10.48 16.41 8.54
N GLY A 6 11.33 17.23 9.18
CA GLY A 6 11.75 18.51 8.59
C GLY A 6 12.46 18.34 7.25
N PHE A 7 13.31 17.32 7.09
CA PHE A 7 13.94 17.00 5.81
C PHE A 7 12.91 16.52 4.78
N TYR A 8 11.95 15.71 5.18
CA TYR A 8 10.86 15.29 4.28
C TYR A 8 10.04 16.47 3.77
N ASP A 9 9.62 17.34 4.68
CA ASP A 9 8.82 18.53 4.33
C ASP A 9 9.59 19.46 3.38
N MET A 10 10.89 19.67 3.63
CA MET A 10 11.75 20.43 2.72
C MET A 10 11.85 19.76 1.34
N GLY A 11 12.03 18.43 1.29
CA GLY A 11 12.07 17.69 0.04
C GLY A 11 10.77 17.83 -0.76
N ALA A 12 9.62 17.70 -0.09
CA ALA A 12 8.30 17.85 -0.69
C ALA A 12 8.04 19.29 -1.21
N MET A 13 8.41 20.30 -0.41
CA MET A 13 8.27 21.71 -0.82
C MET A 13 9.13 22.04 -2.04
N ILE A 14 10.39 21.60 -2.05
CA ILE A 14 11.34 21.83 -3.13
C ILE A 14 10.88 21.10 -4.41
N GLY A 15 10.46 19.84 -4.28
CA GLY A 15 9.93 19.05 -5.40
C GLY A 15 8.73 19.72 -6.09
N ASN A 16 7.95 20.49 -5.33
CA ASN A 16 6.84 21.31 -5.84
C ASN A 16 7.27 22.69 -6.38
N ARG A 17 8.55 22.88 -6.72
CA ARG A 17 9.13 24.10 -7.33
C ARG A 17 9.14 25.34 -6.44
N ALA A 18 9.26 25.20 -5.14
CA ALA A 18 9.34 26.31 -4.20
C ALA A 18 10.69 27.07 -4.30
N GLY A 19 10.90 27.84 -5.37
CA GLY A 19 11.94 28.88 -5.44
C GLY A 19 13.39 28.42 -5.60
N VAL A 20 13.64 27.17 -6.02
CA VAL A 20 14.99 26.60 -6.22
C VAL A 20 15.33 26.38 -7.70
N LYS A 21 16.64 26.41 -8.04
CA LYS A 21 17.10 26.30 -9.44
C LYS A 21 16.89 24.90 -10.03
N ASN A 22 17.08 23.86 -9.25
CA ASN A 22 16.97 22.45 -9.66
C ASN A 22 16.03 21.68 -8.73
N PRO A 23 14.70 21.90 -8.79
CA PRO A 23 13.75 21.36 -7.82
C PRO A 23 13.82 19.83 -7.69
N ALA A 24 13.98 19.13 -8.82
CA ALA A 24 14.01 17.66 -8.81
C ALA A 24 15.23 17.11 -8.06
N THR A 25 16.43 17.63 -8.34
CA THR A 25 17.67 17.17 -7.71
C THR A 25 17.74 17.59 -6.25
N ASP A 26 17.41 18.84 -5.96
CA ASP A 26 17.50 19.39 -4.62
C ASP A 26 16.44 18.73 -3.71
N GLY A 27 15.22 18.53 -4.21
CA GLY A 27 14.16 17.83 -3.49
C GLY A 27 14.53 16.39 -3.16
N LEU A 28 15.13 15.66 -4.11
CA LEU A 28 15.60 14.28 -3.88
C LEU A 28 16.69 14.19 -2.82
N THR A 29 17.61 15.17 -2.75
CA THR A 29 18.66 15.21 -1.72
C THR A 29 18.07 15.28 -0.31
N PHE A 30 17.05 16.11 -0.12
CA PHE A 30 16.35 16.20 1.17
C PHE A 30 15.53 14.96 1.49
N LEU A 31 14.88 14.37 0.47
CA LEU A 31 14.13 13.13 0.61
C LEU A 31 15.04 11.97 1.01
N ASP A 32 16.19 11.83 0.37
CA ASP A 32 17.21 10.82 0.68
C ASP A 32 17.72 11.00 2.11
N LYS A 33 17.99 12.24 2.53
CA LYS A 33 18.39 12.54 3.91
C LYS A 33 17.31 12.14 4.92
N ALA A 34 16.05 12.45 4.65
CA ALA A 34 14.92 12.04 5.50
C ALA A 34 14.83 10.51 5.60
N ALA A 35 14.95 9.81 4.47
CA ALA A 35 14.89 8.35 4.42
C ALA A 35 16.08 7.71 5.16
N SER A 36 17.31 8.27 5.01
CA SER A 36 18.49 7.79 5.74
C SER A 36 18.36 7.93 7.26
N LEU A 37 17.49 8.84 7.72
CA LEU A 37 17.11 9.02 9.12
C LEU A 37 15.87 8.21 9.52
N GLY A 38 15.39 7.34 8.64
CA GLY A 38 14.30 6.42 8.90
C GLY A 38 12.89 7.01 8.77
N ASN A 39 12.71 8.19 8.13
CA ASN A 39 11.39 8.80 7.97
C ASN A 39 10.47 7.93 7.07
N PRO A 40 9.33 7.38 7.55
CA PRO A 40 8.52 6.45 6.79
C PRO A 40 7.90 7.04 5.51
N PRO A 41 7.37 8.27 5.49
CA PRO A 41 6.97 8.94 4.27
C PRO A 41 8.08 9.01 3.22
N ALA A 42 9.29 9.43 3.60
CA ALA A 42 10.43 9.53 2.69
C ALA A 42 10.86 8.17 2.13
N LEU A 43 10.92 7.15 2.99
CA LEU A 43 11.18 5.77 2.57
C LEU A 43 10.14 5.28 1.57
N THR A 44 8.86 5.62 1.75
CA THR A 44 7.79 5.23 0.83
C THR A 44 7.94 5.93 -0.53
N GLU A 45 8.22 7.22 -0.55
CA GLU A 45 8.39 7.98 -1.80
C GLU A 45 9.63 7.50 -2.57
N LEU A 46 10.76 7.28 -1.89
CA LEU A 46 11.94 6.68 -2.54
C LEU A 46 11.65 5.26 -3.04
N GLY A 47 10.93 4.46 -2.26
CA GLY A 47 10.49 3.13 -2.69
C GLY A 47 9.75 3.17 -4.02
N LYS A 48 8.78 4.06 -4.15
CA LYS A 48 8.03 4.27 -5.41
C LYS A 48 8.95 4.73 -6.55
N LEU A 49 9.83 5.68 -6.28
CA LEU A 49 10.77 6.19 -7.28
C LEU A 49 11.66 5.07 -7.82
N TYR A 50 12.23 4.24 -6.94
CA TYR A 50 13.08 3.12 -7.36
C TYR A 50 12.30 2.05 -8.11
N ILE A 51 11.09 1.70 -7.68
CA ILE A 51 10.26 0.70 -8.37
C ILE A 51 9.83 1.19 -9.76
N TYR A 52 9.24 2.38 -9.81
CA TYR A 52 8.49 2.79 -11.03
C TYR A 52 9.32 3.62 -12.00
N VAL A 53 10.31 4.36 -11.53
CA VAL A 53 11.11 5.27 -12.37
C VAL A 53 12.50 4.70 -12.65
N ALA A 54 13.28 4.42 -11.61
CA ALA A 54 14.64 3.90 -11.77
C ALA A 54 14.68 2.42 -12.20
N LYS A 55 13.58 1.69 -12.03
CA LYS A 55 13.47 0.25 -12.31
C LYS A 55 14.38 -0.63 -11.44
N GLU A 56 14.76 -0.14 -10.28
CA GLU A 56 15.53 -0.84 -9.27
C GLU A 56 14.57 -1.45 -8.23
N LYS A 57 13.85 -2.47 -8.66
CA LYS A 57 12.73 -3.10 -7.96
C LYS A 57 13.10 -3.56 -6.54
N GLU A 58 14.20 -4.28 -6.38
CA GLU A 58 14.63 -4.86 -5.10
C GLU A 58 14.91 -3.75 -4.07
N LEU A 59 15.59 -2.70 -4.50
CA LEU A 59 15.89 -1.55 -3.65
C LEU A 59 14.61 -0.81 -3.25
N GLY A 60 13.73 -0.56 -4.22
CA GLY A 60 12.46 0.10 -3.94
C GLY A 60 11.56 -0.68 -2.99
N LEU A 61 11.49 -2.01 -3.13
CA LEU A 61 10.77 -2.88 -2.21
C LEU A 61 11.39 -2.89 -0.80
N ALA A 62 12.72 -2.81 -0.70
CA ALA A 62 13.39 -2.71 0.61
C ALA A 62 13.00 -1.41 1.34
N TYR A 63 13.00 -0.27 0.65
CA TYR A 63 12.55 1.02 1.20
C TYR A 63 11.08 0.96 1.65
N ALA A 64 10.17 0.50 0.79
CA ALA A 64 8.75 0.40 1.11
C ALA A 64 8.49 -0.57 2.28
N SER A 65 9.22 -1.71 2.32
CA SER A 65 9.11 -2.69 3.41
C SER A 65 9.61 -2.12 4.74
N CYS A 66 10.69 -1.32 4.72
CA CYS A 66 11.18 -0.65 5.90
C CYS A 66 10.12 0.31 6.49
N ALA A 67 9.49 1.13 5.65
CA ALA A 67 8.40 2.03 6.08
C ALA A 67 7.18 1.26 6.61
N SER A 68 6.78 0.18 5.93
CA SER A 68 5.68 -0.69 6.34
C SER A 68 5.95 -1.32 7.71
N SER A 69 7.17 -1.80 7.97
CA SER A 69 7.54 -2.40 9.26
C SER A 69 7.50 -1.41 10.43
N GLN A 70 7.60 -0.12 10.16
CA GLN A 70 7.41 0.96 11.14
C GLN A 70 5.93 1.29 11.40
N GLY A 71 4.99 0.56 10.82
CA GLY A 71 3.56 0.80 11.00
C GLY A 71 2.99 1.87 10.06
N TYR A 72 3.70 2.28 9.03
CA TYR A 72 3.24 3.30 8.10
C TYR A 72 2.28 2.71 7.05
N ALA A 73 0.99 2.89 7.27
CA ALA A 73 -0.08 2.33 6.45
C ALA A 73 0.02 2.63 4.94
N PRO A 74 0.43 3.85 4.49
CA PRO A 74 0.61 4.10 3.08
C PRO A 74 1.68 3.22 2.42
N ALA A 75 2.78 2.89 3.11
CA ALA A 75 3.80 2.00 2.57
C ALA A 75 3.28 0.57 2.38
N SER A 76 2.49 0.06 3.33
CA SER A 76 1.82 -1.24 3.20
C SER A 76 0.83 -1.24 2.05
N TYR A 77 0.10 -0.14 1.83
CA TYR A 77 -0.78 0.01 0.67
C TYR A 77 0.01 -0.03 -0.65
N GLU A 78 1.12 0.69 -0.75
CA GLU A 78 2.00 0.69 -1.95
C GLU A 78 2.57 -0.70 -2.25
N LEU A 79 2.98 -1.45 -1.21
CA LEU A 79 3.39 -2.85 -1.40
C LEU A 79 2.24 -3.71 -1.94
N GLY A 80 1.02 -3.52 -1.42
CA GLY A 80 -0.17 -4.17 -1.94
C GLY A 80 -0.38 -3.85 -3.42
N SER A 81 -0.34 -2.58 -3.80
CA SER A 81 -0.48 -2.13 -5.18
C SER A 81 0.61 -2.68 -6.10
N TYR A 82 1.84 -2.75 -5.62
CA TYR A 82 2.94 -3.35 -6.38
C TYR A 82 2.68 -4.84 -6.67
N TYR A 83 2.32 -5.63 -5.65
CA TYR A 83 2.03 -7.05 -5.85
C TYR A 83 0.78 -7.30 -6.70
N GLU A 84 -0.19 -6.40 -6.66
CA GLU A 84 -1.38 -6.46 -7.52
C GLU A 84 -1.05 -6.15 -8.98
N LEU A 85 -0.44 -4.99 -9.23
CA LEU A 85 -0.36 -4.39 -10.57
C LEU A 85 0.90 -4.80 -11.35
N VAL A 86 1.98 -5.17 -10.65
CA VAL A 86 3.26 -5.50 -11.28
C VAL A 86 3.53 -6.99 -11.25
N GLU A 87 3.34 -7.62 -10.09
CA GLU A 87 3.63 -9.04 -9.91
C GLU A 87 2.42 -9.95 -10.20
N ASN A 88 1.20 -9.40 -10.28
CA ASN A 88 -0.06 -10.15 -10.36
C ASN A 88 -0.20 -11.20 -9.24
N ASN A 89 0.43 -10.94 -8.09
CA ASN A 89 0.38 -11.80 -6.91
C ASN A 89 -0.72 -11.35 -5.95
N TYR A 90 -1.96 -11.69 -6.30
CA TYR A 90 -3.15 -11.23 -5.60
C TYR A 90 -3.23 -11.65 -4.12
N PRO A 91 -2.88 -12.90 -3.73
CA PRO A 91 -2.84 -13.27 -2.32
C PRO A 91 -1.90 -12.38 -1.50
N LYS A 92 -0.72 -12.08 -2.05
CA LYS A 92 0.27 -11.23 -1.39
C LYS A 92 -0.17 -9.77 -1.36
N ALA A 93 -0.78 -9.28 -2.43
CA ALA A 93 -1.37 -7.95 -2.49
C ALA A 93 -2.41 -7.75 -1.39
N LEU A 94 -3.35 -8.69 -1.26
CA LEU A 94 -4.40 -8.64 -0.24
C LEU A 94 -3.86 -8.67 1.18
N SER A 95 -2.81 -9.47 1.44
CA SER A 95 -2.18 -9.50 2.76
C SER A 95 -1.57 -8.13 3.13
N TYR A 96 -0.93 -7.43 2.19
CA TYR A 96 -0.41 -6.09 2.41
C TYR A 96 -1.51 -5.04 2.58
N TYR A 97 -2.60 -5.12 1.81
CA TYR A 97 -3.74 -4.24 2.04
C TYR A 97 -4.34 -4.45 3.43
N GLN A 98 -4.45 -5.71 3.90
CA GLN A 98 -4.93 -5.97 5.26
C GLN A 98 -3.95 -5.46 6.33
N VAL A 99 -2.64 -5.58 6.12
CA VAL A 99 -1.62 -4.96 6.98
C VAL A 99 -1.80 -3.45 7.00
N SER A 100 -2.02 -2.81 5.85
CA SER A 100 -2.30 -1.38 5.79
C SER A 100 -3.52 -1.00 6.63
N VAL A 101 -4.62 -1.76 6.55
CA VAL A 101 -5.81 -1.52 7.41
C VAL A 101 -5.46 -1.64 8.89
N SER A 102 -4.68 -2.65 9.28
CA SER A 102 -4.27 -2.85 10.68
C SER A 102 -3.48 -1.66 11.23
N GLN A 103 -2.80 -0.95 10.35
CA GLN A 103 -1.99 0.25 10.61
C GLN A 103 -2.80 1.56 10.47
N GLY A 104 -4.12 1.49 10.31
CA GLY A 104 -4.98 2.65 10.14
C GLY A 104 -5.07 3.16 8.69
N GLY A 105 -4.82 2.29 7.71
CA GLY A 105 -4.90 2.61 6.29
C GLY A 105 -6.32 2.75 5.77
N ARG A 106 -6.86 3.97 5.77
CA ARG A 106 -8.21 4.29 5.29
C ARG A 106 -8.45 3.83 3.85
N SER A 107 -7.51 4.12 2.95
CA SER A 107 -7.61 3.73 1.54
C SER A 107 -7.68 2.22 1.36
N ALA A 108 -6.89 1.47 2.14
CA ALA A 108 -6.89 0.01 2.11
C ALA A 108 -8.22 -0.57 2.63
N ALA A 109 -8.79 0.00 3.70
CA ALA A 109 -10.08 -0.43 4.22
C ALA A 109 -11.20 -0.23 3.20
N PHE A 110 -11.24 0.94 2.54
CA PHE A 110 -12.18 1.18 1.45
C PHE A 110 -11.96 0.23 0.27
N PHE A 111 -10.69 0.02 -0.13
CA PHE A 111 -10.36 -0.90 -1.22
C PHE A 111 -10.82 -2.33 -0.91
N LEU A 112 -10.51 -2.87 0.26
CA LEU A 112 -10.95 -4.22 0.66
C LEU A 112 -12.47 -4.34 0.73
N SER A 113 -13.19 -3.32 1.20
CA SER A 113 -14.65 -3.33 1.15
C SER A 113 -15.17 -3.48 -0.29
N ARG A 114 -14.50 -2.85 -1.25
CA ARG A 114 -14.84 -2.95 -2.67
C ARG A 114 -14.52 -4.31 -3.26
N VAL A 115 -13.38 -4.90 -2.88
CA VAL A 115 -12.98 -6.24 -3.32
C VAL A 115 -14.03 -7.29 -2.98
N PHE A 116 -14.65 -7.20 -1.79
CA PHE A 116 -15.69 -8.12 -1.34
C PHE A 116 -17.11 -7.70 -1.75
N GLY A 117 -17.28 -6.50 -2.31
CA GLY A 117 -18.59 -5.98 -2.70
C GLY A 117 -19.09 -6.51 -4.05
N LYS A 118 -20.42 -6.59 -4.20
CA LYS A 118 -21.09 -6.99 -5.45
C LYS A 118 -20.78 -6.09 -6.66
N ARG A 119 -20.23 -4.90 -6.43
CA ARG A 119 -19.96 -3.91 -7.49
C ARG A 119 -18.57 -4.04 -8.12
N THR A 120 -17.73 -4.96 -7.61
CA THR A 120 -16.43 -5.22 -8.22
C THR A 120 -16.65 -6.00 -9.52
N PRO A 121 -16.23 -5.46 -10.69
CA PRO A 121 -16.43 -6.17 -11.94
C PRO A 121 -15.75 -7.54 -11.91
N PRO A 122 -16.34 -8.60 -12.44
CA PRO A 122 -15.69 -9.92 -12.58
C PRO A 122 -14.39 -9.89 -13.40
N SER A 123 -14.19 -8.81 -14.18
CA SER A 123 -12.98 -8.58 -14.96
C SER A 123 -11.82 -8.03 -14.14
N SER A 124 -12.01 -7.65 -12.87
CA SER A 124 -10.93 -7.26 -11.98
C SER A 124 -10.15 -8.49 -11.54
N ALA A 125 -8.84 -8.45 -11.69
CA ALA A 125 -7.95 -9.50 -11.22
C ALA A 125 -7.99 -9.70 -9.69
N MET A 126 -8.44 -8.68 -8.95
CA MET A 126 -8.67 -8.72 -7.50
C MET A 126 -10.10 -9.17 -7.13
N TRP A 127 -10.83 -9.74 -8.10
CA TRP A 127 -12.20 -10.15 -7.85
C TRP A 127 -12.31 -11.32 -6.86
N TYR A 128 -13.21 -11.15 -5.92
CA TYR A 128 -13.66 -12.19 -5.00
C TYR A 128 -15.13 -12.53 -5.23
N THR A 129 -15.54 -13.73 -4.83
CA THR A 129 -16.96 -14.01 -4.64
C THR A 129 -17.52 -12.99 -3.63
N PRO A 130 -18.59 -12.25 -3.99
CA PRO A 130 -19.14 -11.24 -3.09
C PRO A 130 -19.44 -11.81 -1.71
N ASP A 131 -18.93 -11.15 -0.69
CA ASP A 131 -19.18 -11.46 0.71
C ASP A 131 -19.64 -10.19 1.44
N GLU A 132 -20.96 -10.09 1.63
CA GLU A 132 -21.60 -8.93 2.25
C GLU A 132 -21.12 -8.67 3.68
N LYS A 133 -20.71 -9.72 4.41
CA LYS A 133 -20.18 -9.54 5.79
C LYS A 133 -18.80 -8.89 5.75
N LEU A 134 -17.91 -9.35 4.87
CA LEU A 134 -16.59 -8.75 4.69
C LEU A 134 -16.68 -7.35 4.10
N GLU A 135 -17.56 -7.12 3.11
CA GLU A 135 -17.81 -5.79 2.56
C GLU A 135 -18.18 -4.80 3.66
N LYS A 136 -19.21 -5.13 4.47
CA LYS A 136 -19.67 -4.29 5.59
C LYS A 136 -18.60 -4.13 6.66
N PHE A 137 -17.87 -5.19 6.97
CA PHE A 137 -16.80 -5.16 7.96
C PHE A 137 -15.71 -4.17 7.56
N TYR A 138 -15.12 -4.29 6.37
CA TYR A 138 -14.07 -3.37 5.92
C TYR A 138 -14.59 -1.95 5.69
N TYR A 139 -15.85 -1.81 5.25
CA TYR A 139 -16.47 -0.49 5.16
C TYR A 139 -16.65 0.17 6.54
N SER A 140 -17.00 -0.61 7.56
CA SER A 140 -17.08 -0.08 8.93
C SER A 140 -15.72 0.37 9.46
N LEU A 141 -14.64 -0.37 9.16
CA LEU A 141 -13.28 0.05 9.51
C LEU A 141 -12.88 1.34 8.77
N TYR A 142 -13.24 1.45 7.49
CA TYR A 142 -13.03 2.69 6.74
C TYR A 142 -13.68 3.90 7.42
N LEU A 143 -14.95 3.78 7.84
CA LEU A 143 -15.66 4.87 8.52
C LEU A 143 -15.05 5.19 9.90
N GLN A 144 -14.60 4.18 10.63
CA GLN A 144 -13.94 4.38 11.92
C GLN A 144 -12.61 5.12 11.77
N ILE A 145 -11.77 4.73 10.79
CA ILE A 145 -10.49 5.40 10.50
C ILE A 145 -10.71 6.82 9.97
N ASP A 146 -11.79 7.04 9.19
CA ASP A 146 -12.14 8.37 8.69
C ASP A 146 -12.55 9.32 9.82
N ALA A 147 -13.23 8.79 10.85
CA ALA A 147 -13.61 9.55 12.04
C ALA A 147 -12.45 9.75 13.02
N ASP A 148 -11.52 8.80 13.10
CA ASP A 148 -10.34 8.84 13.97
C ASP A 148 -9.10 8.32 13.20
N PRO A 149 -8.31 9.23 12.60
CA PRO A 149 -7.12 8.85 11.83
C PRO A 149 -6.01 8.18 12.66
N ASP A 150 -6.05 8.27 13.97
CA ASP A 150 -5.08 7.64 14.87
C ASP A 150 -5.44 6.19 15.22
N LEU A 151 -6.62 5.74 14.81
CA LEU A 151 -7.11 4.40 15.09
C LEU A 151 -6.25 3.32 14.42
N ARG A 152 -5.92 2.26 15.17
CA ARG A 152 -5.12 1.10 14.73
C ARG A 152 -5.78 -0.19 15.15
N PHE A 153 -5.55 -1.26 14.35
CA PHE A 153 -6.15 -2.58 14.59
C PHE A 153 -5.06 -3.67 14.63
N PRO A 154 -4.19 -3.69 15.65
CA PRO A 154 -2.98 -4.53 15.67
C PRO A 154 -3.27 -6.04 15.58
N ASN A 155 -4.46 -6.46 15.95
CA ASN A 155 -4.90 -7.85 15.93
C ASN A 155 -5.78 -8.21 14.72
N LEU A 156 -5.97 -7.30 13.77
CA LEU A 156 -6.87 -7.51 12.62
C LEU A 156 -6.53 -8.78 11.85
N VAL A 157 -5.27 -8.92 11.46
CA VAL A 157 -4.79 -10.06 10.65
C VAL A 157 -4.97 -11.38 11.40
N LYS A 158 -4.76 -11.37 12.71
CA LYS A 158 -4.86 -12.56 13.57
C LYS A 158 -6.31 -13.05 13.73
N TYR A 159 -7.24 -12.14 13.98
CA TYR A 159 -8.63 -12.51 14.33
C TYR A 159 -9.59 -12.46 13.13
N ASN A 160 -9.18 -11.81 12.06
CA ASN A 160 -9.97 -11.69 10.83
C ASN A 160 -9.10 -12.04 9.62
N PRO A 161 -8.58 -13.27 9.52
CA PRO A 161 -7.80 -13.67 8.35
C PRO A 161 -8.66 -13.55 7.10
N LEU A 162 -8.05 -13.07 6.03
CA LEU A 162 -8.72 -13.03 4.73
C LEU A 162 -9.01 -14.45 4.24
N PRO A 163 -10.15 -14.66 3.57
CA PRO A 163 -10.41 -15.93 2.91
C PRO A 163 -9.35 -16.19 1.83
N PRO A 164 -9.09 -17.46 1.48
CA PRO A 164 -8.21 -17.79 0.37
C PRO A 164 -8.65 -17.08 -0.91
N HIS A 165 -7.70 -16.51 -1.67
CA HIS A 165 -8.04 -15.87 -2.94
C HIS A 165 -8.56 -16.92 -3.94
N PRO A 166 -9.64 -16.66 -4.71
CA PRO A 166 -10.22 -17.61 -5.68
C PRO A 166 -9.20 -18.08 -6.74
N VAL A 167 -8.22 -17.26 -7.04
CA VAL A 167 -7.09 -17.60 -7.93
C VAL A 167 -5.91 -18.21 -7.18
N GLN A 168 -6.08 -18.64 -5.95
CA GLN A 168 -5.08 -19.43 -5.24
C GLN A 168 -4.87 -20.73 -6.02
N GLY A 169 -3.67 -20.94 -6.54
CA GLY A 169 -3.38 -21.99 -7.50
C GLY A 169 -3.43 -21.54 -8.96
N TYR A 170 -3.68 -20.23 -9.22
CA TYR A 170 -3.44 -19.66 -10.54
C TYR A 170 -1.97 -19.91 -10.91
N ASP A 171 -1.82 -20.79 -11.89
CA ASP A 171 -0.55 -21.02 -12.55
C ASP A 171 -0.50 -20.11 -13.78
N ALA A 172 0.45 -19.17 -13.79
CA ALA A 172 0.66 -18.29 -14.94
C ALA A 172 0.98 -19.07 -16.23
N ALA A 173 1.36 -20.35 -16.09
CA ALA A 173 1.51 -21.28 -17.23
C ALA A 173 0.14 -21.83 -17.72
N ARG A 174 -0.96 -21.55 -17.02
CA ARG A 174 -2.32 -21.98 -17.44
C ARG A 174 -3.18 -20.75 -17.77
N PRO A 175 -3.00 -20.15 -18.96
CA PRO A 175 -3.72 -18.94 -19.37
C PRO A 175 -5.23 -19.15 -19.59
N ASP A 176 -5.69 -20.39 -19.60
CA ASP A 176 -7.08 -20.82 -19.75
C ASP A 176 -7.82 -20.94 -18.40
N TRP A 177 -7.12 -20.73 -17.29
CA TRP A 177 -7.74 -20.80 -15.97
C TRP A 177 -8.83 -19.71 -15.80
N LYS A 178 -10.01 -20.13 -15.35
CA LYS A 178 -11.13 -19.23 -15.06
C LYS A 178 -11.54 -19.38 -13.59
N PRO A 179 -11.88 -18.25 -12.90
CA PRO A 179 -12.40 -18.33 -11.55
C PRO A 179 -13.64 -19.24 -11.48
N GLY A 180 -13.62 -20.22 -10.56
CA GLY A 180 -14.75 -21.11 -10.33
C GLY A 180 -14.74 -22.42 -11.14
N GLN A 181 -13.65 -22.77 -11.80
CA GLN A 181 -13.41 -24.12 -12.36
C GLN A 181 -12.55 -24.95 -11.45
#